data_130039be8f20c54630e9b49be3f712a2
#
_entry.id   130039be8f20c54630e9b49be3f712a2
#
_cell.length_a   1.000
_cell.length_b   1.000
_cell.length_c   1.000
_cell.angle_alpha   90.00
_cell.angle_beta   90.00
_cell.angle_gamma   90.00
#
_symmetry.space_group_name_H-M   'P 1'
#
loop_
_entity.id
_entity.type
_entity.pdbx_description
1 polymer ?
#
loop_
_entity_poly.entity_id
_entity_poly.type
_entity_poly.pdbx_seq_one_letter_code
_entity_poly.pdbx_strand_id
1 'polypeptide(L)'
;RLALWKVTLLTYGKEGALYKFFGTGPGSYYHMLYQWGSDAMDWINKGLLDNNIYSNAHNEWLTLLVEQGFFGVTAYIGIFNTTLTDLRKKISQSPECLAVFLGLTGYLICSLFTFQHVLSTPFVFALLGMAEGVLCKVILIKS
;
A
#
# COMPACT_ATOMS: atom_id res chain seq x y z
N ARG A 1 -13.45 -10.33 4.17
CA ARG A 1 -12.22 -9.74 3.58
C ARG A 1 -11.65 -10.59 2.45
N LEU A 2 -11.45 -11.90 2.65
CA LEU A 2 -10.89 -12.78 1.60
C LEU A 2 -11.76 -12.79 0.33
N ALA A 3 -13.08 -12.78 0.46
CA ALA A 3 -14.00 -12.68 -0.68
C ALA A 3 -13.80 -11.35 -1.44
N LEU A 4 -13.67 -10.24 -0.70
CA LEU A 4 -13.41 -8.93 -1.29
C LEU A 4 -12.07 -8.89 -2.04
N TRP A 5 -11.00 -9.44 -1.47
CA TRP A 5 -9.71 -9.52 -2.14
C TRP A 5 -9.77 -10.35 -3.42
N LYS A 6 -10.48 -11.48 -3.37
CA LYS A 6 -10.64 -12.34 -4.54
C LYS A 6 -11.42 -11.65 -5.65
N VAL A 7 -12.54 -11.00 -5.35
CA VAL A 7 -13.30 -10.26 -6.37
C VAL A 7 -12.50 -9.08 -6.93
N THR A 8 -11.75 -8.37 -6.07
CA THR A 8 -10.85 -7.29 -6.51
C THR A 8 -9.83 -7.78 -7.53
N LEU A 9 -9.15 -8.89 -7.25
CA LEU A 9 -8.16 -9.47 -8.15
C LEU A 9 -8.78 -9.99 -9.47
N LEU A 10 -9.97 -10.58 -9.39
CA LEU A 10 -10.69 -11.04 -10.59
C LEU A 10 -11.08 -9.86 -11.48
N THR A 11 -11.62 -8.79 -10.91
CA THR A 11 -12.01 -7.60 -11.65
C THR A 11 -10.77 -6.91 -12.25
N TYR A 12 -9.72 -6.71 -11.43
CA TYR A 12 -8.44 -6.18 -11.92
C TYR A 12 -7.86 -7.02 -13.07
N GLY A 13 -7.96 -8.35 -12.98
CA GLY A 13 -7.50 -9.27 -14.03
C GLY A 13 -8.20 -9.08 -15.38
N LYS A 14 -9.43 -8.58 -15.39
CA LYS A 14 -10.22 -8.30 -16.61
C LYS A 14 -9.93 -6.94 -17.23
N GLU A 15 -9.30 -6.02 -16.49
CA GLU A 15 -8.97 -4.70 -16.96
C GLU A 15 -8.00 -4.72 -18.13
N GLY A 16 -8.05 -3.68 -18.97
CA GLY A 16 -7.11 -3.49 -20.08
C GLY A 16 -5.68 -3.26 -19.59
N ALA A 17 -4.70 -3.56 -20.45
CA ALA A 17 -3.27 -3.45 -20.12
C ALA A 17 -2.89 -2.08 -19.56
N LEU A 18 -3.43 -0.99 -20.10
CA LEU A 18 -3.16 0.36 -19.66
C LEU A 18 -3.51 0.54 -18.16
N TYR A 19 -4.70 0.09 -17.76
CA TYR A 19 -5.16 0.18 -16.38
C TYR A 19 -4.38 -0.74 -15.43
N LYS A 20 -3.94 -1.91 -15.92
CA LYS A 20 -3.07 -2.79 -15.12
C LYS A 20 -1.71 -2.17 -14.81
N PHE A 21 -1.14 -1.41 -15.74
CA PHE A 21 0.16 -0.78 -15.54
C PHE A 21 0.09 0.55 -14.77
N PHE A 22 -0.90 1.40 -15.08
CA PHE A 22 -0.98 2.78 -14.55
C PHE A 22 -2.10 2.97 -13.53
N GLY A 23 -2.98 1.97 -13.34
CA GLY A 23 -4.13 2.04 -12.45
C GLY A 23 -5.30 2.80 -13.07
N THR A 24 -6.38 2.86 -12.30
CA THR A 24 -7.63 3.51 -12.69
C THR A 24 -7.78 4.93 -12.12
N GLY A 25 -6.80 5.36 -11.32
CA GLY A 25 -6.75 6.67 -10.66
C GLY A 25 -7.10 6.62 -9.17
N PRO A 26 -6.65 7.61 -8.40
CA PRO A 26 -6.94 7.69 -6.97
C PRO A 26 -8.44 7.77 -6.70
N GLY A 27 -8.94 7.01 -5.71
CA GLY A 27 -10.35 6.96 -5.32
C GLY A 27 -11.27 6.21 -6.31
N SER A 28 -10.69 5.56 -7.33
CA SER A 28 -11.46 4.84 -8.35
C SER A 28 -11.88 3.42 -7.97
N TYR A 29 -11.43 2.92 -6.82
CA TYR A 29 -11.69 1.55 -6.38
C TYR A 29 -13.18 1.17 -6.44
N TYR A 30 -14.06 2.05 -5.94
CA TYR A 30 -15.50 1.85 -6.00
C TYR A 30 -16.00 1.70 -7.44
N HIS A 31 -15.58 2.58 -8.35
CA HIS A 31 -16.01 2.54 -9.75
C HIS A 31 -15.53 1.27 -10.45
N MET A 32 -14.28 0.87 -10.21
CA MET A 32 -13.74 -0.38 -10.74
C MET A 32 -14.57 -1.59 -10.25
N LEU A 33 -14.89 -1.63 -8.96
CA LEU A 33 -15.56 -2.78 -8.38
C LEU A 33 -17.03 -2.90 -8.78
N TYR A 34 -17.77 -1.79 -8.84
CA TYR A 34 -19.23 -1.78 -8.98
C TYR A 34 -19.75 -1.27 -10.33
N GLN A 35 -19.01 -0.42 -11.02
CA GLN A 35 -19.48 0.17 -12.29
C GLN A 35 -18.84 -0.48 -13.51
N TRP A 36 -17.56 -0.83 -13.42
CA TRP A 36 -16.82 -1.43 -14.54
C TRP A 36 -16.71 -2.93 -14.43
N GLY A 37 -16.82 -3.49 -13.24
CA GLY A 37 -16.78 -4.92 -12.97
C GLY A 37 -18.13 -5.47 -12.51
N SER A 38 -18.75 -6.31 -13.32
CA SER A 38 -19.97 -7.02 -12.93
C SER A 38 -19.74 -8.07 -11.83
N ASP A 39 -18.48 -8.42 -11.55
CA ASP A 39 -18.14 -9.52 -10.64
C ASP A 39 -18.60 -9.24 -9.20
N ALA A 40 -18.47 -8.01 -8.72
CA ALA A 40 -18.89 -7.67 -7.35
C ALA A 40 -20.41 -7.83 -7.17
N MET A 41 -21.21 -7.37 -8.14
CA MET A 41 -22.67 -7.52 -8.10
C MET A 41 -23.08 -8.99 -8.20
N ASP A 42 -22.43 -9.76 -9.05
CA ASP A 42 -22.66 -11.20 -9.14
C ASP A 42 -22.34 -11.92 -7.83
N TRP A 43 -21.26 -11.51 -7.14
CA TRP A 43 -20.88 -12.09 -5.86
C TRP A 43 -21.82 -11.70 -4.73
N ILE A 44 -22.33 -10.46 -4.73
CA ILE A 44 -23.38 -10.02 -3.79
C ILE A 44 -24.65 -10.85 -4.02
N ASN A 45 -25.10 -10.96 -5.26
CA ASN A 45 -26.31 -11.70 -5.62
C ASN A 45 -26.22 -13.20 -5.27
N LYS A 46 -25.00 -13.76 -5.28
CA LYS A 46 -24.74 -15.16 -4.87
C LYS A 46 -24.50 -15.31 -3.35
N GLY A 47 -24.58 -14.22 -2.56
CA GLY A 47 -24.29 -14.25 -1.13
C GLY A 47 -22.83 -14.51 -0.77
N LEU A 48 -21.91 -14.34 -1.73
CA LEU A 48 -20.46 -14.54 -1.55
C LEU A 48 -19.75 -13.28 -1.07
N LEU A 49 -20.37 -12.13 -1.25
CA LEU A 49 -19.92 -10.81 -0.77
C LEU A 49 -21.11 -10.14 -0.08
N ASP A 50 -20.83 -9.46 1.05
CA ASP A 50 -21.85 -8.68 1.75
C ASP A 50 -22.36 -7.52 0.89
N ASN A 51 -23.61 -7.14 1.07
CA ASN A 51 -24.24 -6.01 0.39
C ASN A 51 -23.79 -4.65 1.01
N ASN A 52 -22.50 -4.50 1.25
CA ASN A 52 -21.88 -3.27 1.71
C ASN A 52 -21.20 -2.55 0.56
N ILE A 53 -21.14 -1.24 0.65
CA ILE A 53 -20.39 -0.40 -0.30
C ILE A 53 -18.93 -0.36 0.13
N TYR A 54 -18.03 -0.91 -0.68
CA TYR A 54 -16.60 -0.92 -0.44
C TYR A 54 -15.90 0.17 -1.26
N SER A 55 -15.29 1.12 -0.59
CA SER A 55 -14.47 2.18 -1.20
C SER A 55 -12.99 1.80 -1.29
N ASN A 56 -12.60 0.67 -0.72
CA ASN A 56 -11.23 0.14 -0.72
C ASN A 56 -11.24 -1.36 -0.44
N ALA A 57 -10.13 -2.04 -0.68
CA ALA A 57 -9.98 -3.48 -0.50
C ALA A 57 -9.79 -3.94 0.96
N HIS A 58 -9.76 -3.04 1.95
CA HIS A 58 -9.24 -3.33 3.30
C HIS A 58 -7.87 -4.02 3.28
N ASN A 59 -7.09 -3.70 2.28
CA ASN A 59 -5.71 -4.08 2.06
C ASN A 59 -5.10 -2.97 1.20
N GLU A 60 -4.10 -2.28 1.74
CA GLU A 60 -3.50 -1.11 1.10
C GLU A 60 -2.88 -1.48 -0.25
N TRP A 61 -2.22 -2.63 -0.32
CA TRP A 61 -1.54 -3.10 -1.53
C TRP A 61 -2.51 -3.39 -2.68
N LEU A 62 -3.65 -4.01 -2.38
CA LEU A 62 -4.67 -4.27 -3.39
C LEU A 62 -5.37 -2.99 -3.84
N THR A 63 -5.63 -2.07 -2.92
CA THR A 63 -6.20 -0.76 -3.27
C THR A 63 -5.22 0.02 -4.14
N LEU A 64 -3.94 0.06 -3.76
CA LEU A 64 -2.90 0.72 -4.52
C LEU A 64 -2.72 0.11 -5.91
N LEU A 65 -2.79 -1.22 -6.02
CA LEU A 65 -2.69 -1.94 -7.29
C LEU A 65 -3.82 -1.53 -8.25
N VAL A 66 -5.04 -1.39 -7.76
CA VAL A 66 -6.17 -0.95 -8.56
C VAL A 66 -6.02 0.51 -8.97
N GLU A 67 -5.71 1.38 -8.02
CA GLU A 67 -5.73 2.83 -8.23
C GLU A 67 -4.49 3.36 -8.96
N GLN A 68 -3.32 2.79 -8.71
CA GLN A 68 -2.04 3.26 -9.26
C GLN A 68 -1.33 2.23 -10.16
N GLY A 69 -1.90 1.03 -10.29
CA GLY A 69 -1.39 -0.03 -11.15
C GLY A 69 -0.05 -0.61 -10.69
N PHE A 70 0.50 -1.45 -11.56
CA PHE A 70 1.77 -2.13 -11.30
C PHE A 70 2.93 -1.16 -11.06
N PHE A 71 3.03 -0.07 -11.83
CA PHE A 71 4.11 0.90 -11.65
C PHE A 71 4.01 1.65 -10.32
N GLY A 72 2.79 2.03 -9.90
CA GLY A 72 2.59 2.67 -8.60
C GLY A 72 2.97 1.77 -7.44
N VAL A 73 2.54 0.51 -7.45
CA VAL A 73 2.92 -0.49 -6.42
C VAL A 73 4.43 -0.70 -6.41
N THR A 74 5.07 -0.82 -7.58
CA THR A 74 6.52 -1.04 -7.67
C THR A 74 7.30 0.17 -7.12
N ALA A 75 6.89 1.39 -7.44
CA ALA A 75 7.49 2.60 -6.90
C ALA A 75 7.32 2.69 -5.37
N TYR A 76 6.13 2.37 -4.87
CA TYR A 76 5.84 2.35 -3.43
C TYR A 76 6.71 1.34 -2.68
N ILE A 77 6.82 0.10 -3.19
CA ILE A 77 7.73 -0.93 -2.66
C ILE A 77 9.18 -0.42 -2.70
N GLY A 78 9.58 0.22 -3.79
CA GLY A 78 10.93 0.77 -3.98
C GLY A 78 11.31 1.76 -2.88
N ILE A 79 10.44 2.71 -2.55
CA ILE A 79 10.67 3.71 -1.49
C ILE A 79 10.93 3.01 -0.14
N PHE A 80 10.05 2.12 0.27
CA PHE A 80 10.22 1.40 1.55
C PHE A 80 11.45 0.49 1.55
N ASN A 81 11.68 -0.24 0.46
CA ASN A 81 12.79 -1.17 0.38
C ASN A 81 14.16 -0.47 0.47
N THR A 82 14.33 0.65 -0.23
CA THR A 82 15.59 1.43 -0.15
C THR A 82 15.80 1.97 1.26
N THR A 83 14.81 2.64 1.83
CA THR A 83 14.90 3.21 3.19
C THR A 83 15.15 2.15 4.25
N LEU A 84 14.40 1.02 4.22
CA LEU A 84 14.60 -0.06 5.19
C LEU A 84 15.96 -0.75 5.04
N THR A 85 16.44 -0.91 3.81
CA THR A 85 17.76 -1.49 3.56
C THR A 85 18.88 -0.61 4.14
N ASP A 86 18.78 0.69 3.98
CA ASP A 86 19.81 1.62 4.49
C ASP A 86 19.73 1.80 6.01
N LEU A 87 18.53 1.83 6.58
CA LEU A 87 18.36 1.80 8.03
C LEU A 87 18.96 0.52 8.64
N ARG A 88 18.67 -0.65 8.03
CA ARG A 88 19.17 -1.95 8.51
C ARG A 88 20.69 -2.00 8.60
N LYS A 89 21.40 -1.43 7.65
CA LYS A 89 22.88 -1.35 7.64
C LYS A 89 23.42 -0.51 8.82
N LYS A 90 22.59 0.35 9.40
CA LYS A 90 23.00 1.32 10.41
C LYS A 90 22.33 1.14 11.77
N ILE A 91 21.55 0.09 11.97
CA ILE A 91 20.87 -0.23 13.25
C ILE A 91 21.85 -0.28 14.43
N SER A 92 23.03 -0.89 14.24
CA SER A 92 24.05 -1.03 15.28
C SER A 92 24.77 0.29 15.62
N GLN A 93 24.57 1.34 14.83
CA GLN A 93 25.28 2.61 14.97
C GLN A 93 24.42 3.68 15.64
N SER A 94 23.10 3.53 15.64
CA SER A 94 22.17 4.51 16.18
C SER A 94 20.86 3.83 16.61
N PRO A 95 20.41 4.01 17.84
CA PRO A 95 19.12 3.51 18.31
C PRO A 95 17.93 4.16 17.55
N GLU A 96 18.12 5.37 17.04
CA GLU A 96 17.11 6.04 16.21
C GLU A 96 16.88 5.29 14.91
N CYS A 97 17.93 4.74 14.27
CA CYS A 97 17.79 3.88 13.10
C CYS A 97 16.94 2.64 13.39
N LEU A 98 17.14 2.01 14.54
CA LEU A 98 16.33 0.86 14.96
C LEU A 98 14.87 1.26 15.18
N ALA A 99 14.61 2.36 15.87
CA ALA A 99 13.26 2.83 16.16
C ALA A 99 12.47 3.11 14.88
N VAL A 100 13.07 3.85 13.94
CA VAL A 100 12.44 4.15 12.65
C VAL A 100 12.25 2.89 11.79
N PHE A 101 13.23 2.00 11.78
CA PHE A 101 13.13 0.71 11.08
C PHE A 101 11.96 -0.13 11.58
N LEU A 102 11.80 -0.25 12.90
CA LEU A 102 10.70 -1.01 13.51
C LEU A 102 9.34 -0.36 13.21
N GLY A 103 9.25 0.97 13.28
CA GLY A 103 8.04 1.72 12.96
C GLY A 103 7.57 1.52 11.52
N LEU A 104 8.48 1.65 10.55
CA LEU A 104 8.18 1.42 9.14
C LEU A 104 7.83 -0.04 8.84
N THR A 105 8.56 -1.00 9.44
CA THR A 105 8.27 -2.42 9.28
C THR A 105 6.91 -2.78 9.87
N GLY A 106 6.59 -2.27 11.06
CA GLY A 106 5.28 -2.44 11.69
C GLY A 106 4.15 -1.90 10.82
N TYR A 107 4.33 -0.71 10.23
CA TYR A 107 3.36 -0.17 9.29
C TYR A 107 3.15 -1.09 8.08
N LEU A 108 4.22 -1.59 7.45
CA LEU A 108 4.10 -2.47 6.29
C LEU A 108 3.36 -3.78 6.62
N ILE A 109 3.54 -4.32 7.81
CA ILE A 109 2.78 -5.50 8.25
C ILE A 109 1.31 -5.14 8.43
N CYS A 110 1.00 -4.01 9.07
CA CYS A 110 -0.38 -3.56 9.25
C CYS A 110 -1.07 -3.26 7.92
N SER A 111 -0.38 -2.70 6.94
CA SER A 111 -0.93 -2.34 5.62
C SER A 111 -1.49 -3.52 4.81
N LEU A 112 -1.07 -4.75 5.14
CA LEU A 112 -1.64 -5.97 4.57
C LEU A 112 -3.12 -6.20 4.99
N PHE A 113 -3.54 -5.63 6.11
CA PHE A 113 -4.86 -5.86 6.69
C PHE A 113 -5.68 -4.57 6.88
N THR A 114 -5.09 -3.44 6.54
CA THR A 114 -5.71 -2.12 6.63
C THR A 114 -5.65 -1.40 5.29
N PHE A 115 -6.22 -0.22 5.22
CA PHE A 115 -6.14 0.68 4.06
C PHE A 115 -5.48 2.00 4.49
N GLN A 116 -5.02 2.77 3.53
CA GLN A 116 -4.47 4.09 3.80
C GLN A 116 -5.51 4.96 4.52
N HIS A 117 -5.15 5.41 5.69
CA HIS A 117 -6.02 6.25 6.50
C HIS A 117 -5.50 7.69 6.48
N VAL A 118 -6.39 8.64 6.24
CA VAL A 118 -6.05 10.08 6.18
C VAL A 118 -5.27 10.53 7.42
N LEU A 119 -5.54 9.91 8.58
CA LEU A 119 -4.85 10.23 9.83
C LEU A 119 -3.46 9.59 9.96
N SER A 120 -3.27 8.35 9.49
CA SER A 120 -2.02 7.60 9.68
C SER A 120 -1.02 7.79 8.55
N THR A 121 -1.47 7.91 7.31
CA THR A 121 -0.59 8.01 6.14
C THR A 121 0.38 9.19 6.20
N PRO A 122 -0.02 10.42 6.60
CA PRO A 122 0.93 11.52 6.75
C PRO A 122 2.06 11.25 7.76
N PHE A 123 1.76 10.53 8.85
CA PHE A 123 2.79 10.16 9.84
C PHE A 123 3.81 9.16 9.28
N VAL A 124 3.37 8.26 8.42
CA VAL A 124 4.27 7.30 7.76
C VAL A 124 5.22 8.01 6.80
N PHE A 125 4.72 8.96 6.02
CA PHE A 125 5.58 9.77 5.15
C PHE A 125 6.51 10.70 5.95
N ALA A 126 6.05 11.23 7.08
CA ALA A 126 6.92 11.96 7.99
C ALA A 126 8.02 11.04 8.58
N LEU A 127 7.68 9.79 8.91
CA LEU A 127 8.63 8.80 9.40
C LEU A 127 9.66 8.41 8.32
N LEU A 128 9.25 8.32 7.05
CA LEU A 128 10.16 8.15 5.91
C LEU A 128 11.13 9.34 5.78
N GLY A 129 10.63 10.56 5.91
CA GLY A 129 11.47 11.77 5.93
C GLY A 129 12.45 11.80 7.12
N MET A 130 12.01 11.38 8.31
CA MET A 130 12.87 11.23 9.48
C MET A 130 13.95 10.16 9.26
N ALA A 131 13.66 9.09 8.54
CA ALA A 131 14.63 8.06 8.20
C ALA A 131 15.82 8.66 7.45
N GLU A 132 15.56 9.48 6.44
CA GLU A 132 16.62 10.16 5.67
C GLU A 132 17.44 11.10 6.56
N GLY A 133 16.81 11.85 7.45
CA GLY A 133 17.49 12.72 8.42
C GLY A 133 18.42 11.97 9.35
N VAL A 134 17.98 10.84 9.91
CA VAL A 134 18.79 9.98 10.78
C VAL A 134 19.95 9.34 10.01
N LEU A 135 19.72 8.88 8.78
CA LEU A 135 20.74 8.31 7.90
C LEU A 135 21.84 9.35 7.57
N CYS A 136 21.44 10.57 7.24
CA CYS A 136 22.40 11.69 7.00
C CYS A 136 23.23 12.01 8.24
N LYS A 137 22.59 12.08 9.44
CA LYS A 137 23.29 12.33 10.70
C LYS A 137 24.36 11.26 10.96
N VAL A 138 24.06 9.99 10.76
CA VAL A 138 25.01 8.89 10.98
C VAL A 138 26.18 8.93 10.00
N ILE A 139 25.95 9.41 8.77
CA ILE A 139 27.04 9.60 7.79
C ILE A 139 27.98 10.75 8.22
N LEU A 140 27.40 11.89 8.62
CA LEU A 140 28.17 13.07 9.01
C LEU A 140 29.03 12.87 10.27
N ILE A 141 28.60 12.02 11.21
CA ILE A 141 29.38 11.72 12.41
C ILE A 141 30.61 10.85 12.11
N LYS A 142 30.60 10.13 10.98
CA LYS A 142 31.69 9.23 10.57
C LYS A 142 32.70 9.84 9.59
N SER A 143 32.38 10.97 8.97
CA SER A 143 33.29 11.76 8.12
C SER A 143 34.17 12.67 8.99
#